data_153745c98a076e0b4ac43d51836b8140
#
_entry.id   153745c98a076e0b4ac43d51836b8140
#
_cell.length_a   1.000
_cell.length_b   1.000
_cell.length_c   1.000
_cell.angle_alpha   90.00
_cell.angle_beta   90.00
_cell.angle_gamma   90.00
#
_symmetry.space_group_name_H-M   'P 1'
#
loop_
_entity.id
_entity.type
_entity.pdbx_description
1 polymer ?
#
loop_
_entity_poly.entity_id
_entity_poly.type
_entity_poly.pdbx_seq_one_letter_code
_entity_poly.pdbx_strand_id
1 'polypeptide(L)'
;IYKKNKKCFNKIKKKLPNFFSSFPLKKKELINCILANNKNLKKITQVIHPLVKKKMKLFINKNRNQRFVVLDIPLFLENKLNQKGDVIIYIQSSQKNSVKKLKLRKNYNKKLIERFKQIQTPLKIKKNKSDFVIKNSFNHKKALRDVNNVIKEII
;
A
#
# COMPACT_ATOMS: atom_id res chain seq x y z
N ILE A 1 9.21 2.56 -7.29
CA ILE A 1 8.80 2.29 -8.68
C ILE A 1 8.72 3.59 -9.48
N TYR A 2 7.88 4.55 -9.11
CA TYR A 2 7.61 5.75 -9.92
C TYR A 2 8.76 6.77 -9.94
N LYS A 3 9.55 6.91 -8.88
CA LYS A 3 10.63 7.91 -8.81
C LYS A 3 11.72 7.75 -9.87
N LYS A 4 12.07 6.50 -10.22
CA LYS A 4 13.16 6.17 -11.16
C LYS A 4 12.65 5.70 -12.53
N ASN A 5 11.33 5.75 -12.78
CA ASN A 5 10.74 5.29 -14.04
C ASN A 5 10.30 6.49 -14.89
N LYS A 6 11.11 6.86 -15.88
CA LYS A 6 10.86 8.00 -16.77
C LYS A 6 9.54 7.88 -17.54
N LYS A 7 9.18 6.67 -18.01
CA LYS A 7 7.90 6.43 -18.70
C LYS A 7 6.70 6.68 -17.75
N CYS A 8 6.79 6.25 -16.48
CA CYS A 8 5.78 6.51 -15.47
C CYS A 8 5.67 8.02 -15.17
N PHE A 9 6.80 8.68 -14.98
CA PHE A 9 6.87 10.13 -14.76
C PHE A 9 6.20 10.89 -15.90
N ASN A 10 6.53 10.61 -17.15
CA ASN A 10 5.96 11.27 -18.32
C ASN A 10 4.44 11.10 -18.39
N LYS A 11 3.92 9.90 -18.10
CA LYS A 11 2.47 9.64 -18.05
C LYS A 11 1.78 10.44 -16.93
N ILE A 12 2.40 10.55 -15.74
CA ILE A 12 1.86 11.36 -14.64
C ILE A 12 1.90 12.85 -15.02
N LYS A 13 3.02 13.34 -15.54
CA LYS A 13 3.19 14.74 -15.98
C LYS A 13 2.16 15.11 -17.06
N LYS A 14 1.92 14.24 -18.05
CA LYS A 14 0.88 14.46 -19.07
C LYS A 14 -0.53 14.62 -18.48
N LYS A 15 -0.86 13.85 -17.43
CA LYS A 15 -2.17 13.95 -16.76
C LYS A 15 -2.29 15.12 -15.77
N LEU A 16 -1.17 15.63 -15.27
CA LEU A 16 -1.07 16.62 -14.21
C LEU A 16 0.12 17.57 -14.45
N PRO A 17 0.10 18.33 -15.58
CA PRO A 17 1.27 19.09 -16.05
C PRO A 17 1.74 20.17 -15.06
N ASN A 18 0.81 20.81 -14.35
CA ASN A 18 1.10 21.95 -13.47
C ASN A 18 1.77 21.56 -12.14
N PHE A 19 1.94 20.24 -11.85
CA PHE A 19 2.45 19.79 -10.57
C PHE A 19 3.86 19.19 -10.64
N PHE A 20 4.33 18.82 -11.84
CA PHE A 20 5.58 18.07 -12.00
C PHE A 20 6.49 18.76 -12.99
N SER A 21 7.59 19.33 -12.49
CA SER A 21 8.53 20.11 -13.30
C SER A 21 9.62 19.26 -13.92
N SER A 22 10.30 18.44 -13.13
CA SER A 22 11.52 17.71 -13.54
C SER A 22 11.55 16.26 -13.06
N PHE A 23 12.29 15.43 -13.79
CA PHE A 23 12.63 14.07 -13.37
C PHE A 23 13.97 14.06 -12.61
N PRO A 24 14.11 13.28 -11.53
CA PRO A 24 13.15 12.35 -10.94
C PRO A 24 12.03 13.06 -10.15
N LEU A 25 10.87 12.42 -10.05
CA LEU A 25 9.69 12.95 -9.36
C LEU A 25 10.00 13.28 -7.90
N LYS A 26 9.83 14.55 -7.53
CA LYS A 26 10.08 15.04 -6.17
C LYS A 26 8.90 14.73 -5.25
N LYS A 27 9.21 14.28 -4.03
CA LYS A 27 8.18 13.95 -3.03
C LYS A 27 7.29 15.14 -2.69
N LYS A 28 7.86 16.36 -2.61
CA LYS A 28 7.13 17.60 -2.33
C LYS A 28 6.09 17.90 -3.41
N GLU A 29 6.44 17.78 -4.70
CA GLU A 29 5.53 17.96 -5.82
C GLU A 29 4.36 16.96 -5.76
N LEU A 30 4.65 15.69 -5.44
CA LEU A 30 3.63 14.66 -5.30
C LEU A 30 2.65 14.97 -4.16
N ILE A 31 3.15 15.39 -3.00
CA ILE A 31 2.32 15.77 -1.85
C ILE A 31 1.44 16.98 -2.21
N ASN A 32 2.02 18.03 -2.76
CA ASN A 32 1.27 19.23 -3.19
C ASN A 32 0.17 18.89 -4.19
N CYS A 33 0.48 18.04 -5.17
CA CYS A 33 -0.49 17.56 -6.15
C CYS A 33 -1.66 16.81 -5.51
N ILE A 34 -1.38 15.90 -4.56
CA ILE A 34 -2.42 15.12 -3.86
C ILE A 34 -3.28 16.02 -2.97
N LEU A 35 -2.68 17.02 -2.32
CA LEU A 35 -3.41 17.93 -1.43
C LEU A 35 -4.23 18.97 -2.18
N ALA A 36 -3.83 19.35 -3.39
CA ALA A 36 -4.50 20.37 -4.18
C ALA A 36 -5.91 19.95 -4.65
N ASN A 37 -6.10 18.68 -4.99
CA ASN A 37 -7.40 18.19 -5.47
C ASN A 37 -7.58 16.69 -5.21
N ASN A 38 -8.78 16.30 -4.74
CA ASN A 38 -9.13 14.90 -4.46
C ASN A 38 -9.01 13.98 -5.68
N LYS A 39 -9.29 14.50 -6.88
CA LYS A 39 -9.22 13.74 -8.14
C LYS A 39 -7.77 13.44 -8.56
N ASN A 40 -6.78 14.22 -8.09
CA ASN A 40 -5.39 14.06 -8.49
C ASN A 40 -4.80 12.73 -8.01
N LEU A 41 -5.13 12.31 -6.79
CA LEU A 41 -4.70 11.00 -6.30
C LEU A 41 -5.21 9.86 -7.19
N LYS A 42 -6.48 9.93 -7.64
CA LYS A 42 -7.05 8.95 -8.57
C LYS A 42 -6.31 8.95 -9.92
N LYS A 43 -5.98 10.13 -10.48
CA LYS A 43 -5.21 10.24 -11.73
C LYS A 43 -3.81 9.62 -11.59
N ILE A 44 -3.13 9.85 -10.47
CA ILE A 44 -1.81 9.28 -10.17
C ILE A 44 -1.91 7.76 -10.05
N THR A 45 -2.87 7.25 -9.29
CA THR A 45 -3.04 5.81 -9.07
C THR A 45 -3.37 5.07 -10.37
N GLN A 46 -4.18 5.63 -11.27
CA GLN A 46 -4.44 5.07 -12.59
C GLN A 46 -3.18 4.84 -13.43
N VAL A 47 -2.14 5.66 -13.26
CA VAL A 47 -0.86 5.46 -13.94
C VAL A 47 0.02 4.44 -13.23
N ILE A 48 0.00 4.45 -11.89
CA ILE A 48 0.90 3.61 -11.08
C ILE A 48 0.42 2.17 -10.96
N HIS A 49 -0.90 1.94 -10.82
CA HIS A 49 -1.44 0.59 -10.57
C HIS A 49 -1.09 -0.45 -11.65
N PRO A 50 -1.17 -0.17 -12.96
CA PRO A 50 -0.75 -1.13 -13.96
C PRO A 50 0.71 -1.54 -13.83
N LEU A 51 1.59 -0.61 -13.42
CA LEU A 51 3.00 -0.89 -13.20
C LEU A 51 3.22 -1.75 -11.94
N VAL A 52 2.48 -1.48 -10.87
CA VAL A 52 2.51 -2.31 -9.65
C VAL A 52 2.03 -3.71 -9.98
N LYS A 53 0.89 -3.85 -10.67
CA LYS A 53 0.34 -5.15 -11.09
C LYS A 53 1.32 -5.95 -11.94
N LYS A 54 1.97 -5.30 -12.92
CA LYS A 54 3.00 -5.95 -13.74
C LYS A 54 4.19 -6.43 -12.90
N LYS A 55 4.70 -5.59 -12.00
CA LYS A 55 5.82 -5.98 -11.12
C LYS A 55 5.45 -7.08 -10.14
N MET A 56 4.23 -7.06 -9.58
CA MET A 56 3.70 -8.11 -8.73
C MET A 56 3.70 -9.46 -9.47
N LYS A 57 3.12 -9.50 -10.68
CA LYS A 57 3.11 -10.71 -11.50
C LYS A 57 4.52 -11.24 -11.80
N LEU A 58 5.43 -10.37 -12.19
CA LEU A 58 6.83 -10.74 -12.44
C LEU A 58 7.52 -11.28 -11.18
N PHE A 59 7.24 -10.68 -10.01
CA PHE A 59 7.79 -11.14 -8.74
C PHE A 59 7.24 -12.52 -8.35
N ILE A 60 5.94 -12.74 -8.48
CA ILE A 60 5.30 -14.04 -8.24
C ILE A 60 5.91 -15.10 -9.17
N ASN A 61 5.98 -14.82 -10.47
CA ASN A 61 6.51 -15.76 -11.46
C ASN A 61 7.98 -16.11 -11.19
N LYS A 62 8.79 -15.13 -10.79
CA LYS A 62 10.20 -15.37 -10.43
C LYS A 62 10.35 -16.29 -9.21
N ASN A 63 9.38 -16.26 -8.31
CA ASN A 63 9.42 -17.01 -7.05
C ASN A 63 8.41 -18.20 -7.05
N ARG A 64 7.96 -18.67 -8.21
CA ARG A 64 6.94 -19.73 -8.32
C ARG A 64 7.32 -21.05 -7.64
N ASN A 65 8.63 -21.31 -7.50
CA ASN A 65 9.14 -22.52 -6.85
C ASN A 65 9.28 -22.37 -5.33
N GLN A 66 8.98 -21.18 -4.79
CA GLN A 66 8.97 -20.97 -3.34
C GLN A 66 7.65 -21.45 -2.76
N ARG A 67 7.70 -22.03 -1.57
CA ARG A 67 6.51 -22.49 -0.83
C ARG A 67 5.53 -21.34 -0.58
N PHE A 68 6.06 -20.14 -0.28
CA PHE A 68 5.27 -18.93 -0.05
C PHE A 68 5.85 -17.73 -0.77
N VAL A 69 4.96 -16.86 -1.26
CA VAL A 69 5.29 -15.54 -1.76
C VAL A 69 4.46 -14.52 -0.99
N VAL A 70 5.10 -13.73 -0.14
CA VAL A 70 4.44 -12.71 0.67
C VAL A 70 4.44 -11.37 -0.07
N LEU A 71 3.27 -10.75 -0.15
CA LEU A 71 3.07 -9.47 -0.83
C LEU A 71 2.60 -8.40 0.18
N ASP A 72 3.43 -7.40 0.46
CA ASP A 72 3.05 -6.18 1.19
C ASP A 72 2.84 -5.04 0.19
N ILE A 73 1.61 -4.90 -0.28
CA ILE A 73 1.24 -3.89 -1.28
C ILE A 73 0.18 -2.95 -0.69
N PRO A 74 0.47 -1.64 -0.56
CA PRO A 74 -0.51 -0.67 -0.10
C PRO A 74 -1.76 -0.65 -0.96
N LEU A 75 -2.93 -0.54 -0.32
CA LEU A 75 -4.23 -0.51 -0.99
C LEU A 75 -4.50 -1.76 -1.84
N PHE A 76 -4.07 -2.92 -1.38
CA PHE A 76 -4.18 -4.19 -2.12
C PHE A 76 -5.64 -4.56 -2.42
N LEU A 77 -6.49 -4.54 -1.41
CA LEU A 77 -7.93 -4.85 -1.54
C LEU A 77 -8.69 -3.74 -2.28
N GLU A 78 -8.35 -2.47 -2.02
CA GLU A 78 -8.96 -1.31 -2.70
C GLU A 78 -8.74 -1.35 -4.21
N ASN A 79 -7.62 -1.91 -4.64
CA ASN A 79 -7.27 -2.03 -6.05
C ASN A 79 -7.64 -3.38 -6.67
N LYS A 80 -8.35 -4.23 -5.92
CA LYS A 80 -8.76 -5.57 -6.36
C LYS A 80 -7.58 -6.35 -6.96
N LEU A 81 -6.45 -6.34 -6.26
CA LEU A 81 -5.24 -7.03 -6.71
C LEU A 81 -5.21 -8.49 -6.29
N ASN A 82 -6.02 -8.87 -5.31
CA ASN A 82 -6.19 -10.25 -4.86
C ASN A 82 -6.75 -11.15 -5.96
N GLN A 83 -6.27 -12.37 -6.00
CA GLN A 83 -6.71 -13.43 -6.93
C GLN A 83 -7.38 -14.57 -6.13
N LYS A 84 -8.07 -15.46 -6.82
CA LYS A 84 -8.60 -16.69 -6.22
C LYS A 84 -7.42 -17.54 -5.75
N GLY A 85 -7.46 -17.98 -4.51
CA GLY A 85 -6.38 -18.75 -3.87
C GLY A 85 -5.36 -17.92 -3.11
N ASP A 86 -5.41 -16.57 -3.16
CA ASP A 86 -4.58 -15.74 -2.27
C ASP A 86 -5.09 -15.84 -0.84
N VAL A 87 -4.18 -16.00 0.10
CA VAL A 87 -4.44 -15.91 1.55
C VAL A 87 -4.24 -14.48 2.00
N ILE A 88 -5.29 -13.86 2.52
CA ILE A 88 -5.30 -12.47 2.97
C ILE A 88 -5.12 -12.41 4.49
N ILE A 89 -4.02 -11.80 4.93
CA ILE A 89 -3.73 -11.60 6.35
C ILE A 89 -3.95 -10.14 6.71
N TYR A 90 -4.88 -9.87 7.62
CA TYR A 90 -5.14 -8.52 8.14
C TYR A 90 -4.35 -8.25 9.42
N ILE A 91 -3.49 -7.25 9.38
CA ILE A 91 -2.73 -6.81 10.56
C ILE A 91 -3.53 -5.74 11.30
N GLN A 92 -4.17 -6.11 12.39
CA GLN A 92 -4.98 -5.22 13.20
C GLN A 92 -4.12 -4.52 14.27
N SER A 93 -4.11 -3.19 14.26
CA SER A 93 -3.49 -2.37 15.31
C SER A 93 -4.53 -1.46 15.96
N SER A 94 -4.36 -1.14 17.24
CA SER A 94 -5.21 -0.14 17.88
C SER A 94 -5.04 1.22 17.23
N GLN A 95 -6.11 1.98 17.11
CA GLN A 95 -6.07 3.33 16.50
C GLN A 95 -5.12 4.26 17.26
N LYS A 96 -5.11 4.20 18.59
CA LYS A 96 -4.21 4.98 19.45
C LYS A 96 -2.73 4.72 19.10
N ASN A 97 -2.34 3.44 19.04
CA ASN A 97 -0.96 3.06 18.72
C ASN A 97 -0.57 3.41 17.28
N SER A 98 -1.47 3.20 16.32
CA SER A 98 -1.24 3.56 14.92
C SER A 98 -1.01 5.06 14.76
N VAL A 99 -1.83 5.90 15.38
CA VAL A 99 -1.67 7.37 15.35
C VAL A 99 -0.36 7.79 16.03
N LYS A 100 -0.03 7.21 17.20
CA LYS A 100 1.25 7.48 17.89
C LYS A 100 2.44 7.18 16.99
N LYS A 101 2.46 6.01 16.35
CA LYS A 101 3.55 5.61 15.42
C LYS A 101 3.60 6.45 14.16
N LEU A 102 2.45 6.87 13.62
CA LEU A 102 2.39 7.75 12.46
C LEU A 102 2.97 9.14 12.76
N LYS A 103 2.67 9.71 13.93
CA LYS A 103 3.20 11.02 14.37
C LYS A 103 4.73 11.03 14.49
N LEU A 104 5.35 9.90 14.84
CA LEU A 104 6.81 9.76 14.96
C LEU A 104 7.54 9.71 13.61
N ARG A 105 6.83 9.59 12.49
CA ARG A 105 7.45 9.53 11.16
C ARG A 105 8.00 10.92 10.77
N LYS A 106 9.24 11.00 10.34
CA LYS A 106 9.94 12.23 9.88
C LYS A 106 9.12 13.07 8.88
N ASN A 107 8.25 12.43 8.11
CA ASN A 107 7.42 13.08 7.09
C ASN A 107 5.93 13.00 7.45
N TYR A 108 5.59 13.11 8.72
CA TYR A 108 4.20 13.16 9.17
C TYR A 108 3.49 14.37 8.55
N ASN A 109 2.34 14.14 7.94
CA ASN A 109 1.47 15.18 7.42
C ASN A 109 0.02 14.75 7.64
N LYS A 110 -0.66 15.42 8.55
CA LYS A 110 -2.04 15.10 8.97
C LYS A 110 -3.00 15.14 7.77
N LYS A 111 -2.96 16.21 6.96
CA LYS A 111 -3.84 16.37 5.78
C LYS A 111 -3.64 15.24 4.76
N LEU A 112 -2.41 14.84 4.51
CA LEU A 112 -2.09 13.73 3.60
C LEU A 112 -2.62 12.39 4.14
N ILE A 113 -2.51 12.14 5.45
CA ILE A 113 -3.04 10.93 6.09
C ILE A 113 -4.55 10.88 5.98
N GLU A 114 -5.24 12.00 6.20
CA GLU A 114 -6.69 12.11 6.04
C GLU A 114 -7.12 11.82 4.60
N ARG A 115 -6.38 12.33 3.60
CA ARG A 115 -6.61 11.99 2.19
C ARG A 115 -6.48 10.49 1.92
N PHE A 116 -5.45 9.85 2.44
CA PHE A 116 -5.29 8.42 2.27
C PHE A 116 -6.36 7.60 3.00
N LYS A 117 -6.83 8.05 4.17
CA LYS A 117 -7.95 7.40 4.86
C LYS A 117 -9.22 7.38 4.04
N GLN A 118 -9.53 8.48 3.32
CA GLN A 118 -10.74 8.59 2.48
C GLN A 118 -10.81 7.56 1.35
N ILE A 119 -9.67 7.07 0.85
CA ILE A 119 -9.61 6.08 -0.24
C ILE A 119 -9.45 4.65 0.26
N GLN A 120 -9.23 4.47 1.56
CA GLN A 120 -9.07 3.14 2.15
C GLN A 120 -10.42 2.50 2.41
N THR A 121 -10.52 1.21 2.14
CA THR A 121 -11.65 0.39 2.55
C THR A 121 -11.79 0.43 4.07
N PRO A 122 -13.01 0.58 4.62
CA PRO A 122 -13.25 0.54 6.06
C PRO A 122 -12.63 -0.71 6.72
N LEU A 123 -12.05 -0.53 7.92
CA LEU A 123 -11.32 -1.59 8.61
C LEU A 123 -12.17 -2.84 8.86
N LYS A 124 -13.48 -2.66 9.15
CA LYS A 124 -14.44 -3.77 9.32
C LYS A 124 -14.51 -4.62 8.03
N ILE A 125 -14.61 -3.98 6.87
CA ILE A 125 -14.68 -4.68 5.58
C ILE A 125 -13.35 -5.39 5.26
N LYS A 126 -12.21 -4.75 5.56
CA LYS A 126 -10.89 -5.40 5.38
C LYS A 126 -10.78 -6.66 6.23
N LYS A 127 -11.18 -6.58 7.50
CA LYS A 127 -11.18 -7.72 8.41
C LYS A 127 -12.06 -8.85 7.89
N ASN A 128 -13.27 -8.53 7.42
CA ASN A 128 -14.22 -9.55 6.92
C ASN A 128 -13.77 -10.21 5.60
N LYS A 129 -12.89 -9.54 4.84
CA LYS A 129 -12.31 -10.07 3.59
C LYS A 129 -10.97 -10.76 3.79
N SER A 130 -10.54 -10.94 5.02
CA SER A 130 -9.26 -11.56 5.34
C SER A 130 -9.47 -12.93 5.93
N ASP A 131 -8.63 -13.87 5.53
CA ASP A 131 -8.66 -15.25 6.02
C ASP A 131 -8.09 -15.30 7.44
N PHE A 132 -7.08 -14.48 7.73
CA PHE A 132 -6.45 -14.40 9.05
C PHE A 132 -6.37 -12.96 9.57
N VAL A 133 -6.44 -12.84 10.91
CA VAL A 133 -6.28 -11.55 11.62
C VAL A 133 -5.19 -11.67 12.66
N ILE A 134 -4.09 -10.92 12.47
CA ILE A 134 -3.01 -10.82 13.45
C ILE A 134 -3.15 -9.51 14.22
N LYS A 135 -3.24 -9.57 15.55
CA LYS A 135 -3.30 -8.41 16.44
C LYS A 135 -1.89 -7.88 16.72
N ASN A 136 -1.51 -6.79 16.06
CA ASN A 136 -0.21 -6.14 16.29
C ASN A 136 -0.22 -5.29 17.56
N SER A 137 0.36 -5.83 18.63
CA SER A 137 0.62 -5.12 19.88
C SER A 137 1.95 -4.37 19.92
N PHE A 138 2.72 -4.38 18.82
CA PHE A 138 4.11 -3.91 18.72
C PHE A 138 5.09 -4.66 19.64
N ASN A 139 4.73 -5.83 20.10
CA ASN A 139 5.60 -6.78 20.79
C ASN A 139 6.10 -7.82 19.80
N HIS A 140 7.41 -7.85 19.57
CA HIS A 140 8.02 -8.72 18.57
C HIS A 140 7.79 -10.22 18.85
N LYS A 141 7.97 -10.66 20.11
CA LYS A 141 7.78 -12.08 20.47
C LYS A 141 6.35 -12.55 20.22
N LYS A 142 5.36 -11.70 20.58
CA LYS A 142 3.95 -12.00 20.33
C LYS A 142 3.64 -12.03 18.84
N ALA A 143 4.11 -11.05 18.08
CA ALA A 143 3.91 -10.99 16.65
C ALA A 143 4.49 -12.24 15.93
N LEU A 144 5.69 -12.66 16.32
CA LEU A 144 6.33 -13.85 15.77
C LEU A 144 5.50 -15.12 16.06
N ARG A 145 5.02 -15.29 17.29
CA ARG A 145 4.14 -16.41 17.65
C ARG A 145 2.86 -16.44 16.82
N ASP A 146 2.20 -15.27 16.71
CA ASP A 146 0.93 -15.16 15.96
C ASP A 146 1.15 -15.44 14.46
N VAL A 147 2.27 -14.99 13.88
CA VAL A 147 2.66 -15.31 12.49
C VAL A 147 2.94 -16.81 12.32
N ASN A 148 3.68 -17.42 13.24
CA ASN A 148 3.97 -18.86 13.17
C ASN A 148 2.70 -19.71 13.24
N ASN A 149 1.72 -19.32 14.06
CA ASN A 149 0.43 -19.99 14.11
C ASN A 149 -0.30 -19.91 12.76
N VAL A 150 -0.36 -18.73 12.16
CA VAL A 150 -0.97 -18.55 10.83
C VAL A 150 -0.24 -19.41 9.77
N ILE A 151 1.09 -19.45 9.81
CA ILE A 151 1.86 -20.29 8.88
C ILE A 151 1.49 -21.78 9.04
N LYS A 152 1.36 -22.27 10.28
CA LYS A 152 0.96 -23.67 10.55
C LYS A 152 -0.44 -24.00 10.03
N GLU A 153 -1.36 -23.04 10.03
CA GLU A 153 -2.71 -23.26 9.51
C GLU A 153 -2.79 -23.19 7.96
N ILE A 154 -1.80 -22.56 7.31
CA ILE A 154 -1.74 -22.47 5.84
C ILE A 154 -1.03 -23.70 5.23
N ILE A 155 -0.16 -24.36 6.00
CA ILE A 155 0.64 -25.53 5.58
C ILE A 155 -0.12 -26.82 5.80
#